data_62b643d1b16e4bdb9170768c3ada24aa
#
_entry.id   62b643d1b16e4bdb9170768c3ada24aa
#
_cell.length_a   1.000
_cell.length_b   1.000
_cell.length_c   1.000
_cell.angle_alpha   90.00
_cell.angle_beta   90.00
_cell.angle_gamma   90.00
#
_symmetry.space_group_name_H-M   'P 1'
#
loop_
_entity.id
_entity.type
_entity.pdbx_description
1 polymer ?
#
loop_
_entity_poly.entity_id
_entity_poly.type
_entity_poly.pdbx_seq_one_letter_code
_entity_poly.pdbx_strand_id
1 'polypeptide(L)'
;TIRRSAFALSYYLNYMDENQLHLDDIYQMKYAEQHEHFTEFLIWLKAGEHSREEYSKLPNNETCNAYLKEVFRFYTFMERENGQSESLKVLSDAQTIVRNSIGVRRVLNRKSFHGYLKEKGHQGKTIEQDKIVSLLQECANCRDQVLLLLLAETGFRIGELLGVRYM
;
A
#
# COMPACT_ATOMS: atom_id res chain seq x y z
N THR A 1 -8.62 -2.54 -5.26
CA THR A 1 -8.56 -1.49 -4.22
C THR A 1 -9.49 -1.83 -3.06
N ILE A 2 -10.81 -1.98 -3.26
CA ILE A 2 -11.81 -2.30 -2.22
C ILE A 2 -11.42 -3.57 -1.44
N ARG A 3 -11.01 -4.63 -2.13
CA ARG A 3 -10.61 -5.89 -1.50
C ARG A 3 -9.44 -5.72 -0.52
N ARG A 4 -8.42 -4.92 -0.88
CA ARG A 4 -7.28 -4.64 0.02
C ARG A 4 -7.71 -3.87 1.26
N SER A 5 -8.57 -2.87 1.10
CA SER A 5 -9.08 -2.09 2.24
C SER A 5 -9.89 -2.97 3.19
N ALA A 6 -10.72 -3.88 2.64
CA ALA A 6 -11.50 -4.83 3.46
C ALA A 6 -10.58 -5.76 4.27
N PHE A 7 -9.54 -6.33 3.67
CA PHE A 7 -8.57 -7.15 4.39
C PHE A 7 -7.82 -6.37 5.47
N ALA A 8 -7.38 -5.14 5.15
CA ALA A 8 -6.68 -4.30 6.12
C ALA A 8 -7.54 -4.03 7.36
N LEU A 9 -8.82 -3.70 7.16
CA LEU A 9 -9.76 -3.48 8.26
C LEU A 9 -10.07 -4.76 9.03
N SER A 10 -10.25 -5.90 8.34
CA SER A 10 -10.46 -7.19 9.01
C SER A 10 -9.28 -7.54 9.91
N TYR A 11 -8.05 -7.39 9.44
CA TYR A 11 -6.85 -7.65 10.26
C TYR A 11 -6.76 -6.70 11.45
N TYR A 12 -7.08 -5.43 11.25
CA TYR A 12 -7.05 -4.46 12.33
C TYR A 12 -8.12 -4.75 13.40
N LEU A 13 -9.33 -5.10 13.00
CA LEU A 13 -10.39 -5.47 13.93
C LEU A 13 -10.06 -6.75 14.71
N ASN A 14 -9.44 -7.75 14.05
CA ASN A 14 -8.95 -8.94 14.74
C ASN A 14 -7.87 -8.60 15.78
N TYR A 15 -6.90 -7.75 15.41
CA TYR A 15 -5.87 -7.28 16.33
C TYR A 15 -6.46 -6.56 17.55
N MET A 16 -7.47 -5.71 17.34
CA MET A 16 -8.16 -5.01 18.43
C MET A 16 -8.92 -5.99 19.32
N ASP A 17 -9.61 -6.97 18.75
CA ASP A 17 -10.35 -8.00 19.50
C ASP A 17 -9.39 -8.83 20.38
N GLU A 18 -8.24 -9.26 19.83
CA GLU A 18 -7.19 -9.95 20.59
C GLU A 18 -6.65 -9.14 21.77
N ASN A 19 -6.58 -7.81 21.63
CA ASN A 19 -6.13 -6.88 22.67
C ASN A 19 -7.28 -6.33 23.52
N GLN A 20 -8.52 -6.78 23.30
CA GLN A 20 -9.71 -6.32 24.04
C GLN A 20 -9.92 -4.80 23.97
N LEU A 21 -9.61 -4.18 22.84
CA LEU A 21 -9.75 -2.75 22.58
C LEU A 21 -10.96 -2.45 21.70
N HIS A 22 -11.60 -1.32 21.95
CA HIS A 22 -12.65 -0.78 21.09
C HIS A 22 -12.17 0.43 20.29
N LEU A 23 -12.83 0.73 19.16
CA LEU A 23 -12.46 1.85 18.29
C LEU A 23 -12.45 3.20 19.04
N ASP A 24 -13.37 3.39 19.96
CA ASP A 24 -13.47 4.62 20.75
C ASP A 24 -12.31 4.78 21.75
N ASP A 25 -11.75 3.68 22.25
CA ASP A 25 -10.64 3.71 23.20
C ASP A 25 -9.41 4.36 22.55
N ILE A 26 -9.21 4.14 21.25
CA ILE A 26 -8.06 4.68 20.50
C ILE A 26 -8.10 6.22 20.48
N TYR A 27 -9.26 6.85 20.37
CA TYR A 27 -9.37 8.31 20.41
C TYR A 27 -9.03 8.89 21.79
N GLN A 28 -9.30 8.16 22.86
CA GLN A 28 -9.02 8.59 24.24
C GLN A 28 -7.53 8.48 24.58
N MET A 29 -6.78 7.60 23.92
CA MET A 29 -5.35 7.42 24.12
C MET A 29 -4.56 8.72 23.90
N LYS A 30 -3.43 8.87 24.64
CA LYS A 30 -2.45 9.92 24.39
C LYS A 30 -1.66 9.63 23.14
N TYR A 31 -0.95 10.63 22.62
CA TYR A 31 -0.11 10.48 21.41
C TYR A 31 0.84 9.28 21.48
N ALA A 32 1.54 9.11 22.62
CA ALA A 32 2.50 8.02 22.79
C ALA A 32 1.83 6.63 22.75
N GLU A 33 0.69 6.50 23.41
CA GLU A 33 -0.09 5.27 23.45
C GLU A 33 -0.66 4.91 22.07
N GLN A 34 -1.18 5.91 21.33
CA GLN A 34 -1.61 5.70 19.94
C GLN A 34 -0.45 5.31 19.05
N HIS A 35 0.73 5.94 19.22
CA HIS A 35 1.90 5.63 18.42
C HIS A 35 2.37 4.19 18.68
N GLU A 36 2.42 3.77 19.92
CA GLU A 36 2.77 2.41 20.33
C GLU A 36 1.77 1.39 19.73
N HIS A 37 0.48 1.62 19.93
CA HIS A 37 -0.60 0.77 19.40
C HIS A 37 -0.47 0.53 17.87
N PHE A 38 -0.29 1.57 17.08
CA PHE A 38 -0.18 1.40 15.63
C PHE A 38 1.17 0.80 15.20
N THR A 39 2.22 1.01 15.98
CA THR A 39 3.52 0.38 15.73
C THR A 39 3.47 -1.12 16.06
N GLU A 40 2.85 -1.50 17.17
CA GLU A 40 2.62 -2.89 17.55
C GLU A 40 1.74 -3.61 16.53
N PHE A 41 0.69 -2.98 16.03
CA PHE A 41 -0.11 -3.54 14.93
C PHE A 41 0.74 -3.82 13.68
N LEU A 42 1.69 -2.94 13.32
CA LEU A 42 2.62 -3.21 12.22
C LEU A 42 3.55 -4.40 12.50
N ILE A 43 4.01 -4.56 13.74
CA ILE A 43 4.83 -5.69 14.17
C ILE A 43 4.04 -6.99 14.11
N TRP A 44 2.81 -6.99 14.63
CA TRP A 44 1.88 -8.11 14.58
C TRP A 44 1.59 -8.57 13.14
N LEU A 45 1.34 -7.62 12.23
CA LEU A 45 1.19 -7.95 10.80
C LEU A 45 2.46 -8.58 10.21
N LYS A 46 3.63 -8.03 10.55
CA LYS A 46 4.92 -8.50 10.04
C LYS A 46 5.30 -9.88 10.59
N ALA A 47 4.90 -10.18 11.81
CA ALA A 47 5.07 -11.51 12.42
C ALA A 47 4.19 -12.57 11.76
N GLY A 48 3.15 -12.16 11.02
CA GLY A 48 2.23 -13.08 10.33
C GLY A 48 1.09 -13.56 11.21
N GLU A 49 0.91 -13.00 12.40
CA GLU A 49 -0.11 -13.40 13.37
C GLU A 49 -1.54 -13.18 12.85
N HIS A 50 -1.71 -12.30 11.83
CA HIS A 50 -2.96 -12.08 11.11
C HIS A 50 -3.43 -13.28 10.28
N SER A 51 -2.56 -14.27 10.04
CA SER A 51 -2.87 -15.44 9.23
C SER A 51 -2.96 -16.68 10.10
N ARG A 52 -4.04 -17.44 9.91
CA ARG A 52 -4.22 -18.74 10.54
C ARG A 52 -3.49 -19.88 9.80
N GLU A 53 -2.93 -19.57 8.62
CA GLU A 53 -2.22 -20.54 7.79
C GLU A 53 -0.73 -20.52 8.11
N GLU A 54 -0.19 -21.66 8.54
CA GLU A 54 1.21 -21.86 8.97
C GLU A 54 2.24 -21.57 7.86
N TYR A 55 1.81 -21.60 6.60
CA TYR A 55 2.66 -21.40 5.41
C TYR A 55 2.32 -20.15 4.61
N SER A 56 1.59 -19.20 5.19
CA SER A 56 1.30 -17.96 4.48
C SER A 56 2.57 -17.12 4.31
N LYS A 57 2.73 -16.55 3.12
CA LYS A 57 3.84 -15.66 2.83
C LYS A 57 3.75 -14.40 3.70
N LEU A 58 4.74 -14.19 4.56
CA LEU A 58 4.81 -13.01 5.41
C LEU A 58 4.76 -11.72 4.58
N PRO A 59 3.96 -10.73 4.99
CA PRO A 59 3.88 -9.47 4.29
C PRO A 59 5.18 -8.68 4.44
N ASN A 60 5.58 -7.99 3.37
CA ASN A 60 6.71 -7.08 3.42
C ASN A 60 6.34 -5.75 4.10
N ASN A 61 7.33 -4.94 4.44
CA ASN A 61 7.11 -3.66 5.12
C ASN A 61 6.18 -2.72 4.34
N GLU A 62 6.27 -2.71 3.01
CA GLU A 62 5.40 -1.91 2.14
C GLU A 62 3.93 -2.35 2.25
N THR A 63 3.69 -3.66 2.29
CA THR A 63 2.34 -4.23 2.45
C THR A 63 1.77 -3.89 3.83
N CYS A 64 2.55 -4.06 4.90
CA CYS A 64 2.14 -3.69 6.27
C CYS A 64 1.80 -2.20 6.35
N ASN A 65 2.66 -1.34 5.83
CA ASN A 65 2.42 0.10 5.78
C ASN A 65 1.17 0.45 4.96
N ALA A 66 0.93 -0.26 3.85
CA ALA A 66 -0.27 -0.07 3.04
C ALA A 66 -1.55 -0.44 3.81
N TYR A 67 -1.53 -1.49 4.61
CA TYR A 67 -2.66 -1.87 5.46
C TYR A 67 -2.92 -0.80 6.54
N LEU A 68 -1.88 -0.32 7.23
CA LEU A 68 -2.05 0.75 8.21
C LEU A 68 -2.59 2.05 7.58
N LYS A 69 -2.15 2.39 6.36
CA LYS A 69 -2.70 3.54 5.62
C LYS A 69 -4.21 3.41 5.36
N GLU A 70 -4.70 2.19 5.10
CA GLU A 70 -6.14 1.96 4.94
C GLU A 70 -6.89 2.08 6.28
N VAL A 71 -6.30 1.64 7.39
CA VAL A 71 -6.84 1.84 8.74
C VAL A 71 -6.96 3.34 9.06
N PHE A 72 -5.94 4.14 8.78
CA PHE A 72 -6.01 5.59 8.97
C PHE A 72 -7.05 6.28 8.08
N ARG A 73 -7.26 5.77 6.86
CA ARG A 73 -8.37 6.26 6.01
C ARG A 73 -9.72 5.95 6.61
N PHE A 74 -9.87 4.78 7.21
CA PHE A 74 -11.10 4.41 7.90
C PHE A 74 -11.37 5.34 9.09
N TYR A 75 -10.38 5.61 9.95
CA TYR A 75 -10.52 6.57 11.04
C TYR A 75 -10.87 7.97 10.53
N THR A 76 -10.22 8.44 9.48
CA THR A 76 -10.53 9.74 8.87
C THR A 76 -11.95 9.79 8.30
N PHE A 77 -12.45 8.68 7.78
CA PHE A 77 -13.84 8.56 7.35
C PHE A 77 -14.80 8.64 8.54
N MET A 78 -14.56 7.88 9.60
CA MET A 78 -15.37 7.91 10.82
C MET A 78 -15.39 9.30 11.46
N GLU A 79 -14.27 10.00 11.51
CA GLU A 79 -14.19 11.39 12.01
C GLU A 79 -15.11 12.35 11.23
N ARG A 80 -15.21 12.17 9.91
CA ARG A 80 -16.07 13.01 9.05
C ARG A 80 -17.55 12.70 9.20
N GLU A 81 -17.90 11.40 9.20
CA GLU A 81 -19.31 10.97 9.21
C GLU A 81 -19.96 11.18 10.60
N ASN A 82 -19.23 10.89 11.67
CA ASN A 82 -19.78 10.97 13.01
C ASN A 82 -19.68 12.37 13.63
N GLY A 83 -19.08 13.35 12.92
CA GLY A 83 -18.88 14.70 13.46
C GLY A 83 -18.06 14.70 14.76
N GLN A 84 -17.23 13.67 14.97
CA GLN A 84 -16.42 13.55 16.18
C GLN A 84 -15.44 14.72 16.25
N SER A 85 -15.45 15.41 17.38
CA SER A 85 -14.51 16.51 17.65
C SER A 85 -13.09 16.01 17.93
N GLU A 86 -12.91 14.71 18.12
CA GLU A 86 -11.63 14.09 18.41
C GLU A 86 -11.04 13.47 17.14
N SER A 87 -9.81 13.85 16.80
CA SER A 87 -9.04 13.27 15.72
C SER A 87 -7.87 12.44 16.28
N LEU A 88 -7.36 11.50 15.44
CA LEU A 88 -6.16 10.74 15.83
C LEU A 88 -4.98 11.69 16.05
N LYS A 89 -4.46 11.69 17.28
CA LYS A 89 -3.34 12.56 17.71
C LYS A 89 -2.03 12.16 17.03
N VAL A 90 -1.89 10.89 16.65
CA VAL A 90 -0.69 10.32 16.02
C VAL A 90 -0.48 10.78 14.58
N LEU A 91 -1.52 11.31 13.94
CA LEU A 91 -1.44 11.82 12.57
C LEU A 91 -1.10 13.32 12.59
N SER A 92 0.15 13.64 12.29
CA SER A 92 0.60 15.02 12.15
C SER A 92 0.30 15.56 10.75
N ASP A 93 0.00 16.85 10.65
CA ASP A 93 -0.17 17.55 9.38
C ASP A 93 1.20 17.81 8.74
N ALA A 94 1.48 17.09 7.65
CA ALA A 94 2.66 17.27 6.83
C ALA A 94 2.31 18.08 5.57
N GLN A 95 3.01 19.19 5.33
CA GLN A 95 2.87 19.96 4.11
C GLN A 95 3.82 19.40 3.03
N THR A 96 3.26 18.97 1.92
CA THR A 96 4.03 18.49 0.78
C THR A 96 3.82 19.43 -0.40
N ILE A 97 4.91 19.99 -0.94
CA ILE A 97 4.87 20.83 -2.13
C ILE A 97 4.97 19.91 -3.36
N VAL A 98 3.90 19.81 -4.12
CA VAL A 98 3.89 19.07 -5.39
C VAL A 98 3.98 20.06 -6.54
N ARG A 99 4.94 19.83 -7.46
CA ARG A 99 5.06 20.57 -8.71
C ARG A 99 4.40 19.77 -9.82
N ASN A 100 3.49 20.40 -10.56
CA ASN A 100 2.95 19.83 -11.79
C ASN A 100 4.00 19.92 -12.92
N SER A 101 3.80 19.16 -13.98
CA SER A 101 4.59 19.23 -15.22
C SER A 101 4.65 20.63 -15.83
N ILE A 102 3.70 21.51 -15.50
CA ILE A 102 3.60 22.91 -15.95
C ILE A 102 4.28 23.88 -14.95
N GLY A 103 4.96 23.38 -13.92
CA GLY A 103 5.67 24.21 -12.92
C GLY A 103 4.79 24.82 -11.81
N VAL A 104 3.49 24.59 -11.81
CA VAL A 104 2.59 25.11 -10.76
C VAL A 104 2.85 24.36 -9.46
N ARG A 105 3.15 25.13 -8.39
CA ARG A 105 3.32 24.59 -7.04
C ARG A 105 1.95 24.47 -6.36
N ARG A 106 1.63 23.28 -5.86
CA ARG A 106 0.49 23.08 -4.97
C ARG A 106 0.99 22.59 -3.61
N VAL A 107 0.53 23.23 -2.56
CA VAL A 107 0.74 22.77 -1.18
C VAL A 107 -0.37 21.76 -0.87
N LEU A 108 0.01 20.52 -0.63
CA LEU A 108 -0.92 19.46 -0.18
C LEU A 108 -0.66 19.23 1.31
N ASN A 109 -1.67 19.46 2.13
CA ASN A 109 -1.66 19.05 3.51
C ASN A 109 -2.00 17.56 3.56
N ARG A 110 -1.07 16.76 4.05
CA ARG A 110 -1.28 15.31 4.25
C ARG A 110 -1.06 14.99 5.70
N LYS A 111 -1.96 14.24 6.27
CA LYS A 111 -1.72 13.63 7.57
C LYS A 111 -0.66 12.53 7.42
N SER A 112 0.38 12.58 8.24
CA SER A 112 1.51 11.64 8.19
C SER A 112 1.72 10.99 9.54
N PHE A 113 2.03 9.69 9.51
CA PHE A 113 2.43 8.91 10.68
C PHE A 113 3.94 8.66 10.62
N HIS A 114 4.66 8.85 11.74
CA HIS A 114 6.11 8.71 11.77
C HIS A 114 6.61 7.29 12.13
N GLY A 115 5.71 6.39 12.53
CA GLY A 115 6.02 5.01 12.93
C GLY A 115 5.99 3.97 11.80
N TYR A 116 5.93 4.38 10.52
CA TYR A 116 5.95 3.42 9.42
C TYR A 116 7.24 2.60 9.38
N LEU A 117 7.11 1.32 9.00
CA LEU A 117 8.25 0.45 8.76
C LEU A 117 9.08 0.97 7.58
N LYS A 118 10.42 0.90 7.71
CA LYS A 118 11.32 1.33 6.63
C LYS A 118 11.11 0.46 5.38
N GLU A 119 10.66 1.07 4.31
CA GLU A 119 10.47 0.41 3.02
C GLU A 119 11.82 0.27 2.31
N LYS A 120 12.03 -0.89 1.68
CA LYS A 120 13.19 -1.07 0.80
C LYS A 120 12.90 -0.33 -0.50
N GLY A 121 13.79 0.58 -0.90
CA GLY A 121 13.67 1.26 -2.19
C GLY A 121 13.50 0.24 -3.32
N HIS A 122 12.51 0.45 -4.16
CA HIS A 122 12.30 -0.41 -5.33
C HIS A 122 13.38 -0.10 -6.35
N GLN A 123 14.37 -0.97 -6.45
CA GLN A 123 15.30 -0.93 -7.58
C GLN A 123 14.57 -1.52 -8.78
N GLY A 124 14.19 -0.64 -9.71
CA GLY A 124 13.63 -1.07 -11.00
C GLY A 124 14.61 -2.03 -11.68
N LYS A 125 14.18 -3.26 -11.90
CA LYS A 125 14.95 -4.21 -12.71
C LYS A 125 14.68 -3.86 -14.16
N THR A 126 15.65 -3.27 -14.83
CA THR A 126 15.65 -3.10 -16.28
C THR A 126 16.25 -4.35 -16.93
N ILE A 127 15.66 -4.79 -18.02
CA ILE A 127 16.20 -5.87 -18.85
C ILE A 127 17.06 -5.19 -19.92
N GLU A 128 18.29 -5.63 -20.06
CA GLU A 128 19.21 -5.18 -21.11
C GLU A 128 18.70 -5.63 -22.49
N GLN A 129 18.94 -4.81 -23.50
CA GLN A 129 18.40 -5.02 -24.85
C GLN A 129 18.85 -6.37 -25.47
N ASP A 130 20.09 -6.77 -25.22
CA ASP A 130 20.64 -8.05 -25.69
C ASP A 130 19.85 -9.25 -25.09
N LYS A 131 19.39 -9.15 -23.86
CA LYS A 131 18.56 -10.18 -23.22
C LYS A 131 17.17 -10.25 -23.83
N ILE A 132 16.61 -9.13 -24.29
CA ILE A 132 15.32 -9.10 -24.99
C ILE A 132 15.45 -9.87 -26.33
N VAL A 133 16.53 -9.64 -27.08
CA VAL A 133 16.81 -10.36 -28.35
C VAL A 133 16.93 -11.85 -28.07
N SER A 134 17.67 -12.26 -27.06
CA SER A 134 17.82 -13.68 -26.69
C SER A 134 16.47 -14.31 -26.31
N LEU A 135 15.64 -13.61 -25.54
CA LEU A 135 14.28 -14.07 -25.18
C LEU A 135 13.39 -14.23 -26.41
N LEU A 136 13.49 -13.32 -27.38
CA LEU A 136 12.73 -13.41 -28.64
C LEU A 136 13.12 -14.65 -29.48
N GLN A 137 14.39 -15.02 -29.46
CA GLN A 137 14.88 -16.22 -30.14
C GLN A 137 14.40 -17.52 -29.49
N GLU A 138 14.23 -17.52 -28.18
CA GLU A 138 13.73 -18.66 -27.41
C GLU A 138 12.20 -18.83 -27.48
N CYS A 139 11.47 -17.82 -27.98
CA CYS A 139 10.01 -17.90 -28.09
C CYS A 139 9.59 -18.92 -29.15
N ALA A 140 8.84 -19.92 -28.74
CA ALA A 140 8.38 -21.01 -29.61
C ALA A 140 7.28 -20.60 -30.61
N ASN A 141 6.62 -19.45 -30.41
CA ASN A 141 5.52 -19.00 -31.26
C ASN A 141 5.55 -17.49 -31.50
N CYS A 142 5.00 -17.10 -32.65
CA CYS A 142 4.94 -15.71 -33.11
C CYS A 142 4.13 -14.80 -32.17
N ARG A 143 3.09 -15.32 -31.50
CA ARG A 143 2.26 -14.56 -30.57
C ARG A 143 3.08 -14.06 -29.39
N ASP A 144 3.92 -14.91 -28.79
CA ASP A 144 4.73 -14.56 -27.64
C ASP A 144 5.87 -13.61 -28.05
N GLN A 145 6.43 -13.77 -29.27
CA GLN A 145 7.38 -12.81 -29.82
C GLN A 145 6.76 -11.42 -29.97
N VAL A 146 5.57 -11.32 -30.53
CA VAL A 146 4.86 -10.03 -30.70
C VAL A 146 4.55 -9.41 -29.33
N LEU A 147 4.08 -10.21 -28.37
CA LEU A 147 3.83 -9.72 -27.01
C LEU A 147 5.09 -9.17 -26.33
N LEU A 148 6.22 -9.89 -26.44
CA LEU A 148 7.50 -9.43 -25.89
C LEU A 148 8.00 -8.14 -26.55
N LEU A 149 7.91 -8.05 -27.88
CA LEU A 149 8.27 -6.84 -28.61
C LEU A 149 7.42 -5.65 -28.20
N LEU A 150 6.10 -5.82 -28.14
CA LEU A 150 5.20 -4.75 -27.73
C LEU A 150 5.46 -4.31 -26.28
N LEU A 151 5.71 -5.25 -25.35
CA LEU A 151 6.06 -4.90 -23.97
C LEU A 151 7.38 -4.11 -23.90
N ALA A 152 8.38 -4.52 -24.67
CA ALA A 152 9.71 -3.87 -24.70
C ALA A 152 9.66 -2.45 -25.29
N GLU A 153 8.94 -2.28 -26.39
CA GLU A 153 8.90 -1.01 -27.14
C GLU A 153 7.92 0.01 -26.53
N THR A 154 6.79 -0.46 -25.98
CA THR A 154 5.73 0.45 -25.52
C THR A 154 5.73 0.70 -24.01
N GLY A 155 6.34 -0.20 -23.23
CA GLY A 155 6.27 -0.16 -21.76
C GLY A 155 4.86 -0.38 -21.19
N PHE A 156 3.94 -0.88 -21.99
CA PHE A 156 2.58 -1.20 -21.54
C PHE A 156 2.59 -2.31 -20.48
N ARG A 157 1.60 -2.29 -19.59
CA ARG A 157 1.37 -3.42 -18.69
C ARG A 157 0.80 -4.59 -19.50
N ILE A 158 1.18 -5.83 -19.13
CA ILE A 158 0.70 -7.03 -19.82
C ILE A 158 -0.84 -7.09 -19.94
N GLY A 159 -1.56 -6.63 -18.91
CA GLY A 159 -3.03 -6.56 -18.94
C GLY A 159 -3.58 -5.54 -19.95
N GLU A 160 -2.87 -4.44 -20.19
CA GLU A 160 -3.23 -3.44 -21.21
C GLU A 160 -3.03 -4.01 -22.61
N LEU A 161 -1.92 -4.71 -22.84
CA LEU A 161 -1.61 -5.38 -24.11
C LEU A 161 -2.62 -6.50 -24.43
N LEU A 162 -2.94 -7.33 -23.46
CA LEU A 162 -3.91 -8.42 -23.64
C LEU A 162 -5.35 -7.91 -23.83
N GLY A 163 -5.62 -6.67 -23.44
CA GLY A 163 -6.90 -5.98 -23.63
C GLY A 163 -7.05 -5.31 -24.99
N VAL A 164 -6.00 -5.22 -25.81
CA VAL A 164 -6.06 -4.65 -27.17
C VAL A 164 -6.94 -5.54 -28.04
N ARG A 165 -8.04 -4.97 -28.54
CA ARG A 165 -8.96 -5.63 -29.49
C ARG A 165 -8.81 -4.97 -30.86
N TYR A 166 -8.90 -5.78 -31.91
CA TYR A 166 -9.11 -5.24 -33.24
C TYR A 166 -10.47 -4.56 -33.31
N MET A 167 -10.48 -3.31 -33.72
CA MET A 167 -11.70 -2.62 -34.18
C MET A 167 -11.85 -2.83 -35.68
#